data_9e527e816a6db6e0e024df8bf25c0a8c
#
_entry.id   9e527e816a6db6e0e024df8bf25c0a8c
#
_cell.length_a   1.000
_cell.length_b   1.000
_cell.length_c   1.000
_cell.angle_alpha   90.00
_cell.angle_beta   90.00
_cell.angle_gamma   90.00
#
_symmetry.space_group_name_H-M   'P 1'
#
loop_
_entity.id
_entity.type
_entity.pdbx_description
1 polymer ?
#
loop_
_entity_poly.entity_id
_entity_poly.type
_entity_poly.pdbx_seq_one_letter_code
_entity_poly.pdbx_strand_id
1 'polypeptide(L)'
;MSLNIIKNKDWQLGALLVPGYNLAEMGHIIEPLKVANLRLGYPLYQWKLFSLNGGAVMSSCGIHIDTLPLACNLALDQLDALVICASH
;
A
#
# COMPACT_ATOMS: atom_id res chain seq x y z
N MET A 1 -0.83 -29.59 -11.20
CA MET A 1 -0.59 -28.23 -11.48
C MET A 1 0.23 -27.55 -10.41
N SER A 2 1.23 -26.88 -10.79
CA SER A 2 2.23 -26.47 -9.84
C SER A 2 2.09 -25.02 -9.44
N LEU A 3 1.07 -24.72 -8.67
CA LEU A 3 0.90 -23.40 -8.09
C LEU A 3 1.85 -23.14 -6.94
N ASN A 4 2.57 -24.16 -6.51
CA ASN A 4 3.51 -24.01 -5.39
C ASN A 4 4.59 -22.98 -5.67
N ILE A 5 4.98 -22.84 -6.91
CA ILE A 5 6.00 -21.88 -7.30
C ILE A 5 5.52 -20.46 -7.01
N ILE A 6 4.25 -20.19 -7.24
CA ILE A 6 3.68 -18.87 -7.04
C ILE A 6 3.58 -18.54 -5.55
N LYS A 7 3.32 -19.55 -4.73
CA LYS A 7 3.13 -19.35 -3.29
C LYS A 7 4.40 -18.90 -2.58
N ASN A 8 5.55 -19.08 -3.20
CA ASN A 8 6.80 -18.73 -2.55
C ASN A 8 7.09 -17.24 -2.60
N LYS A 9 6.26 -16.48 -3.29
CA LYS A 9 6.48 -15.05 -3.38
C LYS A 9 5.21 -14.31 -3.03
N ASP A 10 5.33 -13.47 -2.02
CA ASP A 10 4.32 -12.48 -1.69
C ASP A 10 4.66 -11.18 -2.42
N TRP A 11 3.65 -10.49 -2.89
CA TRP A 11 3.82 -9.20 -3.54
C TRP A 11 3.73 -8.09 -2.50
N GLN A 12 4.81 -7.33 -2.39
CA GLN A 12 4.92 -6.24 -1.42
C GLN A 12 4.69 -4.92 -2.14
N LEU A 13 3.62 -4.22 -1.76
CA LEU A 13 3.28 -2.95 -2.36
C LEU A 13 3.35 -1.84 -1.33
N GLY A 14 3.76 -0.67 -1.77
CA GLY A 14 3.74 0.52 -0.95
C GLY A 14 2.87 1.58 -1.59
N ALA A 15 2.19 2.35 -0.77
CA ALA A 15 1.47 3.53 -1.22
C ALA A 15 2.02 4.74 -0.47
N LEU A 16 2.54 5.70 -1.20
CA LEU A 16 3.03 6.96 -0.63
C LEU A 16 1.88 7.95 -0.62
N LEU A 17 1.47 8.36 0.56
CA LEU A 17 0.39 9.32 0.74
C LEU A 17 0.99 10.73 0.86
N VAL A 18 0.68 11.56 -0.11
CA VAL A 18 1.05 12.97 -0.08
C VAL A 18 -0.07 13.72 0.64
N PRO A 19 0.24 14.64 1.57
CA PRO A 19 -0.81 15.38 2.29
C PRO A 19 -1.85 15.97 1.33
N GLY A 20 -3.11 15.78 1.65
CA GLY A 20 -4.21 16.15 0.77
C GLY A 20 -4.59 15.07 -0.24
N TYR A 21 -4.05 13.85 -0.11
CA TYR A 21 -4.34 12.77 -1.04
C TYR A 21 -5.84 12.46 -1.11
N ASN A 22 -6.25 11.85 -2.21
CA ASN A 22 -7.64 11.45 -2.42
C ASN A 22 -7.88 10.08 -1.77
N LEU A 23 -8.75 10.06 -0.77
CA LEU A 23 -9.03 8.85 0.01
C LEU A 23 -9.65 7.75 -0.86
N ALA A 24 -10.56 8.11 -1.74
CA ALA A 24 -11.22 7.14 -2.63
C ALA A 24 -10.20 6.51 -3.59
N GLU A 25 -9.29 7.32 -4.11
CA GLU A 25 -8.24 6.83 -5.02
C GLU A 25 -7.34 5.82 -4.32
N MET A 26 -6.94 6.12 -3.09
CA MET A 26 -6.17 5.16 -2.30
C MET A 26 -6.95 3.86 -2.09
N GLY A 27 -8.23 3.97 -1.78
CA GLY A 27 -9.09 2.80 -1.60
C GLY A 27 -9.19 1.95 -2.86
N HIS A 28 -9.24 2.58 -4.03
CA HIS A 28 -9.30 1.86 -5.31
C HIS A 28 -8.01 1.09 -5.59
N ILE A 29 -6.92 1.47 -4.98
CA ILE A 29 -5.65 0.73 -5.11
C ILE A 29 -5.63 -0.46 -4.16
N ILE A 30 -6.02 -0.24 -2.91
CA ILE A 30 -5.87 -1.24 -1.84
C ILE A 30 -6.99 -2.28 -1.84
N GLU A 31 -8.24 -1.85 -2.02
CA GLU A 31 -9.38 -2.76 -1.90
C GLU A 31 -9.35 -3.93 -2.88
N PRO A 32 -8.97 -3.75 -4.15
CA PRO A 32 -8.86 -4.90 -5.05
C PRO A 32 -7.85 -5.94 -4.59
N LEU A 33 -6.78 -5.51 -3.94
CA LEU A 33 -5.76 -6.43 -3.40
C LEU A 33 -6.34 -7.27 -2.27
N LYS A 34 -7.12 -6.65 -1.40
CA LYS A 34 -7.81 -7.35 -0.34
C LYS A 34 -8.78 -8.39 -0.91
N VAL A 35 -9.56 -8.02 -1.91
CA VAL A 35 -10.50 -8.94 -2.54
C VAL A 35 -9.78 -10.12 -3.17
N ALA A 36 -8.66 -9.86 -3.84
CA ALA A 36 -7.86 -10.93 -4.45
C ALA A 36 -7.36 -11.90 -3.40
N ASN A 37 -6.86 -11.39 -2.28
CA ASN A 37 -6.39 -12.25 -1.18
C ASN A 37 -7.52 -13.13 -0.65
N LEU A 38 -8.70 -12.56 -0.48
CA LEU A 38 -9.86 -13.32 0.01
C LEU A 38 -10.24 -14.44 -0.95
N ARG A 39 -10.20 -14.18 -2.24
CA ARG A 39 -10.54 -15.19 -3.25
C ARG A 39 -9.49 -16.28 -3.36
N LEU A 40 -8.23 -15.92 -3.18
CA LEU A 40 -7.13 -16.88 -3.22
C LEU A 40 -7.06 -17.74 -1.96
N GLY A 41 -7.57 -17.22 -0.84
CA GLY A 41 -7.51 -17.92 0.43
C GLY A 41 -6.19 -17.77 1.15
N TYR A 42 -5.30 -16.86 0.70
CA TYR A 42 -4.07 -16.54 1.40
C TYR A 42 -3.60 -15.13 1.01
N PRO A 43 -2.74 -14.49 1.82
CA PRO A 43 -2.34 -13.10 1.62
C PRO A 43 -1.21 -12.96 0.60
N LEU A 44 -1.53 -13.17 -0.67
CA LEU A 44 -0.56 -13.00 -1.75
C LEU A 44 -0.06 -11.57 -1.85
N TYR A 45 -0.96 -10.60 -1.72
CA TYR A 45 -0.64 -9.18 -1.81
C TYR A 45 -0.56 -8.60 -0.40
N GLN A 46 0.52 -7.92 -0.11
CA GLN A 46 0.71 -7.19 1.13
C GLN A 46 1.00 -5.74 0.80
N TRP A 47 0.57 -4.83 1.65
CA TRP A 47 0.74 -3.41 1.39
C TRP A 47 1.08 -2.66 2.66
N LYS A 48 1.79 -1.55 2.48
CA LYS A 48 2.12 -0.63 3.55
C LYS A 48 1.89 0.79 3.06
N LEU A 49 1.49 1.65 3.97
CA LEU A 49 1.24 3.06 3.67
C LEU A 49 2.40 3.88 4.20
N PHE A 50 2.92 4.72 3.33
CA PHE A 50 4.07 5.57 3.64
C PHE A 50 3.71 7.05 3.47
N SER A 51 4.44 7.90 4.16
CA SER A 51 4.54 9.31 3.86
C SER A 51 5.99 9.72 4.03
N LEU A 52 6.38 10.91 3.60
CA LEU A 52 7.80 11.30 3.67
C LEU A 52 8.34 11.21 5.08
N ASN A 53 7.60 11.71 6.06
CA ASN A 53 8.07 11.77 7.44
C ASN A 53 7.35 10.80 8.36
N GLY A 54 6.43 10.00 7.85
CA GLY A 54 5.63 9.09 8.67
C GLY A 54 4.55 9.81 9.45
N GLY A 55 3.89 9.07 10.34
CA GLY A 55 2.85 9.62 11.17
C GLY A 55 1.53 9.78 10.44
N ALA A 56 0.63 10.53 11.03
CA ALA A 56 -0.71 10.75 10.50
C ALA A 56 -0.68 11.74 9.35
N VAL A 57 -1.27 11.36 8.22
CA VAL A 57 -1.35 12.20 7.03
C VAL A 57 -2.82 12.44 6.69
N MET A 58 -3.19 13.69 6.49
CA MET A 58 -4.57 14.07 6.24
C MET A 58 -4.92 13.97 4.78
N SER A 59 -6.06 13.32 4.49
CA SER A 59 -6.60 13.28 3.14
C SER A 59 -7.24 14.60 2.76
N SER A 60 -7.67 14.72 1.51
CA SER A 60 -8.35 15.93 1.02
C SER A 60 -9.67 16.19 1.75
N CYS A 61 -10.28 15.17 2.34
CA CYS A 61 -11.53 15.32 3.09
C CYS A 61 -11.32 15.33 4.60
N GLY A 62 -10.08 15.47 5.07
CA GLY A 62 -9.79 15.65 6.48
C GLY A 62 -9.65 14.36 7.29
N ILE A 63 -9.55 13.22 6.64
CA ILE A 63 -9.36 11.94 7.32
C ILE A 63 -7.87 11.67 7.49
N HIS A 64 -7.43 11.41 8.73
CA HIS A 64 -6.04 11.09 9.00
C HIS A 64 -5.80 9.60 8.91
N ILE A 65 -4.69 9.22 8.29
CA ILE A 65 -4.24 7.82 8.22
C ILE A 65 -2.79 7.76 8.68
N ASP A 66 -2.49 6.82 9.55
CA ASP A 66 -1.12 6.60 10.02
C ASP A 66 -0.27 5.97 8.92
N THR A 67 0.94 6.46 8.79
CA THR A 67 1.89 6.00 7.78
C THR A 67 3.24 5.73 8.38
N LEU A 68 4.04 4.97 7.63
CA LEU A 68 5.45 4.74 7.94
C LEU A 68 6.32 5.78 7.25
N PRO A 69 7.44 6.18 7.84
CA PRO A 69 8.32 7.16 7.20
C PRO A 69 9.05 6.54 6.02
N LEU A 70 8.89 7.13 4.85
CA LEU A 70 9.55 6.66 3.65
C LEU A 70 11.07 6.90 3.72
N ALA A 71 11.45 8.08 4.16
CA ALA A 71 12.85 8.52 4.13
C ALA A 71 13.78 7.66 4.98
N CYS A 72 13.26 7.01 6.02
CA CYS A 72 14.05 6.22 6.96
C CYS A 72 13.74 4.73 6.90
N ASN A 73 12.97 4.29 5.92
CA ASN A 73 12.49 2.93 5.89
C ASN A 73 13.35 2.07 4.97
N LEU A 74 14.12 1.16 5.56
CA LEU A 74 14.98 0.26 4.80
C LEU A 74 14.19 -0.80 4.04
N ALA A 75 12.91 -0.98 4.38
CA ALA A 75 12.06 -1.95 3.70
C ALA A 75 11.68 -1.54 2.28
N LEU A 76 12.04 -0.33 1.86
CA LEU A 76 11.80 0.11 0.48
C LEU A 76 12.38 -0.84 -0.54
N ASP A 77 13.56 -1.39 -0.26
CA ASP A 77 14.22 -2.31 -1.17
C ASP A 77 13.45 -3.62 -1.35
N GLN A 78 12.50 -3.88 -0.46
CA GLN A 78 11.69 -5.09 -0.49
C GLN A 78 10.36 -4.89 -1.17
N LEU A 79 10.05 -3.66 -1.61
CA LEU A 79 8.79 -3.40 -2.30
C LEU A 79 8.91 -3.84 -3.76
N ASP A 80 7.83 -4.45 -4.24
CA ASP A 80 7.70 -4.79 -5.66
C ASP A 80 7.17 -3.61 -6.46
N ALA A 81 6.40 -2.75 -5.81
CA ALA A 81 5.86 -1.55 -6.45
C ALA A 81 5.57 -0.48 -5.41
N LEU A 82 5.66 0.76 -5.83
CA LEU A 82 5.29 1.93 -5.02
C LEU A 82 4.34 2.80 -5.83
N VAL A 83 3.18 3.07 -5.28
CA VAL A 83 2.17 3.93 -5.90
C VAL A 83 2.12 5.24 -5.14
N ILE A 84 2.08 6.34 -5.87
CA ILE A 84 2.00 7.67 -5.25
C ILE A 84 0.56 8.16 -5.30
N CYS A 85 0.00 8.44 -4.13
CA CYS A 85 -1.34 8.98 -4.00
C CYS A 85 -1.24 10.47 -3.66
N ALA A 86 -1.71 11.30 -4.56
CA ALA A 86 -1.67 12.75 -4.40
C ALA A 86 -3.02 13.34 -4.79
N SER A 87 -3.23 14.59 -4.44
CA SER A 87 -4.43 15.31 -4.88
C SER A 87 -4.15 15.98 -6.21
N HIS A 88 -5.21 16.39 -6.85
CA HIS A 88 -5.14 17.14 -8.11
C HIS A 88 -5.14 18.63 -7.85
#